data_a817ecc77e0a605bb844a1647b471f34
#
_entry.id   a817ecc77e0a605bb844a1647b471f34
#
_cell.length_a   1.000
_cell.length_b   1.000
_cell.length_c   1.000
_cell.angle_alpha   90.00
_cell.angle_beta   90.00
_cell.angle_gamma   90.00
#
_symmetry.space_group_name_H-M   'P 1'
#
loop_
_entity.id
_entity.type
_entity.pdbx_description
1 polymer ?
#
loop_
_entity_poly.entity_id
_entity_poly.type
_entity_poly.pdbx_seq_one_letter_code
_entity_poly.pdbx_strand_id
1 'polypeptide(L)'
;MHAFRLATAFTLLVLSPAAVHAHAMLDHASPSVGSTVSGPREVRLYFTQALEPRFSAAQLRSSSGAVVGTGHVDRGDPKQIVIPVRGLAPGRYKVDWKVLSVDTHRTEGNFGFEVKP
;
A
#
# COMPACT_ATOMS: atom_id res chain seq x y z
N MET A 1 18.72 -26.51 -58.42
CA MET A 1 18.86 -25.87 -57.70
C MET A 1 18.03 -25.44 -56.92
N HIS A 2 17.95 -25.33 -55.82
CA HIS A 2 17.12 -24.91 -55.02
C HIS A 2 17.55 -24.12 -54.06
N ALA A 3 17.09 -23.20 -53.99
CA ALA A 3 17.29 -22.34 -53.06
C ALA A 3 16.77 -22.63 -51.85
N PHE A 4 17.30 -22.81 -50.90
CA PHE A 4 16.87 -23.07 -49.81
C PHE A 4 16.88 -22.05 -48.93
N ARG A 5 15.92 -21.58 -48.49
CA ARG A 5 15.77 -20.61 -47.69
C ARG A 5 15.63 -20.98 -46.39
N LEU A 6 16.38 -20.79 -45.51
CA LEU A 6 16.21 -20.90 -44.24
C LEU A 6 15.58 -19.78 -43.76
N ALA A 7 14.42 -19.76 -43.54
CA ALA A 7 13.75 -18.73 -42.84
C ALA A 7 14.06 -18.86 -41.44
N THR A 8 14.99 -18.22 -40.99
CA THR A 8 15.26 -18.19 -39.61
C THR A 8 14.26 -17.32 -39.00
N ALA A 9 13.32 -17.91 -38.41
CA ALA A 9 12.38 -17.14 -37.67
C ALA A 9 13.10 -16.68 -36.45
N PHE A 10 13.40 -15.44 -36.41
CA PHE A 10 14.05 -14.93 -35.30
C PHE A 10 13.01 -14.49 -34.37
N THR A 11 12.68 -15.25 -33.45
CA THR A 11 11.77 -14.84 -32.46
C THR A 11 12.49 -13.98 -31.49
N LEU A 12 12.28 -12.72 -31.61
CA LEU A 12 12.83 -11.83 -30.67
C LEU A 12 12.04 -11.96 -29.42
N LEU A 13 12.57 -12.60 -28.45
CA LEU A 13 11.95 -12.63 -27.18
C LEU A 13 12.23 -11.30 -26.53
N VAL A 14 11.30 -10.45 -26.61
CA VAL A 14 11.40 -9.23 -25.86
C VAL A 14 11.11 -9.57 -24.44
N LEU A 15 12.11 -9.73 -23.66
CA LEU A 15 11.92 -9.76 -22.28
C LEU A 15 11.64 -8.37 -21.87
N SER A 16 10.41 -8.07 -21.71
CA SER A 16 10.07 -6.88 -20.97
C SER A 16 10.69 -7.04 -19.62
N PRO A 17 11.64 -6.24 -19.26
CA PRO A 17 12.06 -6.27 -17.88
C PRO A 17 10.83 -6.01 -17.08
N ALA A 18 10.54 -6.86 -16.17
CA ALA A 18 9.54 -6.57 -15.18
C ALA A 18 9.85 -5.16 -14.74
N ALA A 19 8.97 -4.25 -15.07
CA ALA A 19 9.18 -2.89 -14.70
C ALA A 19 9.43 -2.86 -13.21
N VAL A 20 10.63 -2.47 -12.85
CA VAL A 20 10.91 -2.25 -11.46
C VAL A 20 10.07 -1.05 -11.13
N HIS A 21 8.93 -1.31 -10.55
CA HIS A 21 8.07 -0.23 -10.20
C HIS A 21 8.66 0.50 -9.03
N ALA A 22 9.11 1.69 -9.28
CA ALA A 22 9.54 2.60 -8.23
C ALA A 22 8.33 3.22 -7.54
N HIS A 23 7.19 2.54 -7.52
CA HIS A 23 6.01 3.06 -6.85
C HIS A 23 6.09 2.77 -5.37
N ALA A 24 5.59 3.67 -4.56
CA ALA A 24 5.43 3.39 -3.15
C ALA A 24 4.43 2.25 -2.99
N MET A 25 4.89 1.17 -2.40
CA MET A 25 4.06 0.03 -2.10
C MET A 25 3.98 -0.11 -0.60
N LEU A 26 2.85 -0.59 -0.10
CA LEU A 26 2.75 -0.90 1.31
C LEU A 26 3.64 -2.11 1.59
N ASP A 27 4.63 -1.92 2.45
CA ASP A 27 5.54 -2.99 2.82
C ASP A 27 4.95 -3.80 3.97
N HIS A 28 4.54 -3.12 5.01
CA HIS A 28 3.89 -3.75 6.17
C HIS A 28 3.12 -2.70 6.95
N ALA A 29 2.36 -3.15 7.93
CA ALA A 29 1.56 -2.28 8.78
C ALA A 29 1.55 -2.78 10.22
N SER A 30 1.21 -1.89 11.14
CA SER A 30 0.98 -2.23 12.54
C SER A 30 -0.32 -1.56 12.96
N PRO A 31 -1.38 -2.30 13.28
CA PRO A 31 -1.49 -3.76 13.31
C PRO A 31 -1.21 -4.40 11.95
N SER A 32 -0.68 -5.61 11.96
CA SER A 32 -0.36 -6.32 10.72
C SER A 32 -1.61 -6.64 9.92
N VAL A 33 -1.45 -6.71 8.59
CA VAL A 33 -2.54 -7.05 7.69
C VAL A 33 -3.15 -8.39 8.11
N GLY A 34 -4.46 -8.39 8.31
CA GLY A 34 -5.20 -9.60 8.68
C GLY A 34 -5.06 -10.04 10.12
N SER A 35 -4.38 -9.26 10.96
CA SER A 35 -4.16 -9.66 12.37
C SER A 35 -5.35 -9.34 13.26
N THR A 36 -5.36 -9.97 14.43
CA THR A 36 -6.31 -9.67 15.50
C THR A 36 -5.51 -9.12 16.69
N VAL A 37 -5.88 -7.96 17.16
CA VAL A 37 -5.11 -7.25 18.19
C VAL A 37 -6.02 -6.70 19.28
N SER A 38 -5.44 -6.38 20.42
CA SER A 38 -6.12 -5.60 21.45
C SER A 38 -6.02 -4.12 21.06
N GLY A 39 -6.96 -3.31 21.53
CA GLY A 39 -7.11 -1.93 21.09
C GLY A 39 -5.83 -1.17 20.82
N PRO A 40 -5.51 -0.91 19.56
CA PRO A 40 -4.31 -0.17 19.22
C PRO A 40 -4.51 1.31 19.49
N ARG A 41 -3.43 2.04 19.69
CA ARG A 41 -3.48 3.50 19.85
C ARG A 41 -3.16 4.22 18.56
N GLU A 42 -2.65 3.50 17.58
CA GLU A 42 -2.39 4.04 16.27
C GLU A 42 -2.37 2.90 15.27
N VAL A 43 -2.58 3.25 14.02
CA VAL A 43 -2.34 2.36 12.89
C VAL A 43 -1.22 3.00 12.10
N ARG A 44 -0.18 2.24 11.84
CA ARG A 44 0.99 2.76 11.12
C ARG A 44 1.22 1.95 9.87
N LEU A 45 1.37 2.66 8.76
CA LEU A 45 1.62 2.05 7.46
C LEU A 45 3.05 2.37 7.05
N TYR A 46 3.77 1.37 6.60
CA TYR A 46 5.16 1.51 6.18
C TYR A 46 5.26 1.23 4.69
N PHE A 47 5.72 2.23 3.95
CA PHE A 47 5.82 2.15 2.49
C PHE A 47 7.27 1.97 2.06
N THR A 48 7.46 1.48 0.84
CA THR A 48 8.80 1.21 0.31
C THR A 48 9.52 2.47 -0.17
N GLN A 49 8.78 3.57 -0.31
CA GLN A 49 9.35 4.83 -0.78
C GLN A 49 8.79 6.02 -0.03
N ALA A 50 9.52 7.11 -0.07
CA ALA A 50 9.05 8.37 0.52
C ALA A 50 7.80 8.87 -0.19
N LEU A 51 6.90 9.44 0.57
CA LEU A 51 5.60 9.90 0.11
C LEU A 51 5.55 11.43 0.10
N GLU A 52 4.73 11.97 -0.80
CA GLU A 52 4.43 13.38 -0.84
C GLU A 52 3.35 13.67 0.20
N PRO A 53 3.65 14.40 1.28
CA PRO A 53 2.69 14.56 2.37
C PRO A 53 1.37 15.19 1.97
N ARG A 54 1.41 16.11 1.03
CA ARG A 54 0.20 16.83 0.63
C ARG A 54 -0.76 15.98 -0.19
N PHE A 55 -0.29 14.87 -0.73
CA PHE A 55 -1.06 14.04 -1.63
C PHE A 55 -1.18 12.59 -1.16
N SER A 56 -0.85 12.36 0.09
CA SER A 56 -0.84 11.00 0.64
C SER A 56 -1.59 10.97 1.95
N ALA A 57 -2.50 10.03 2.09
CA ALA A 57 -3.31 9.90 3.29
C ALA A 57 -3.87 8.48 3.41
N ALA A 58 -4.37 8.17 4.58
CA ALA A 58 -5.05 6.92 4.85
C ALA A 58 -6.23 7.18 5.77
N GLN A 59 -7.23 6.30 5.69
CA GLN A 59 -8.40 6.37 6.55
C GLN A 59 -8.67 5.00 7.15
N LEU A 60 -9.09 5.00 8.41
CA LEU A 60 -9.56 3.80 9.07
C LEU A 60 -11.08 3.82 9.09
N ARG A 61 -11.67 2.72 8.62
CA ARG A 61 -13.12 2.57 8.60
C ARG A 61 -13.55 1.41 9.47
N SER A 62 -14.67 1.58 10.14
CA SER A 62 -15.31 0.49 10.86
C SER A 62 -16.04 -0.43 9.89
N SER A 63 -16.59 -1.53 10.39
CA SER A 63 -17.33 -2.48 9.57
C SER A 63 -18.59 -1.87 8.94
N SER A 64 -19.11 -0.78 9.50
CA SER A 64 -20.24 -0.06 8.91
C SER A 64 -19.82 0.89 7.80
N GLY A 65 -18.53 1.03 7.56
CA GLY A 65 -18.00 1.96 6.55
C GLY A 65 -17.73 3.35 7.09
N ALA A 66 -18.00 3.61 8.36
CA ALA A 66 -17.76 4.93 8.94
C ALA A 66 -16.26 5.18 9.11
N VAL A 67 -15.81 6.39 8.82
CA VAL A 67 -14.43 6.78 9.03
C VAL A 67 -14.23 7.03 10.51
N VAL A 68 -13.35 6.27 11.12
CA VAL A 68 -13.06 6.37 12.55
C VAL A 68 -11.65 6.85 12.84
N GLY A 69 -10.88 7.10 11.83
CA GLY A 69 -9.53 7.66 11.96
C GLY A 69 -9.01 8.13 10.61
N THR A 70 -8.17 9.14 10.64
CA THR A 70 -7.53 9.69 9.45
C THR A 70 -6.07 9.87 9.74
N GLY A 71 -5.22 9.49 8.81
CA GLY A 71 -3.79 9.53 8.97
C GLY A 71 -3.10 10.32 7.90
N HIS A 72 -1.93 10.81 8.27
CA HIS A 72 -1.09 11.62 7.41
C HIS A 72 0.34 11.11 7.46
N VAL A 73 1.14 11.53 6.50
CA VAL A 73 2.54 11.17 6.44
C VAL A 73 3.25 11.66 7.70
N ASP A 74 4.03 10.78 8.30
CA ASP A 74 4.75 11.08 9.51
C ASP A 74 5.86 12.08 9.23
N ARG A 75 5.98 13.09 10.08
CA ARG A 75 6.97 14.13 9.87
C ARG A 75 8.40 13.64 10.06
N GLY A 76 8.57 12.64 10.89
CA GLY A 76 9.90 12.09 11.16
C GLY A 76 10.37 11.07 10.15
N ASP A 77 9.42 10.47 9.39
CA ASP A 77 9.76 9.48 8.39
C ASP A 77 8.75 9.51 7.25
N PRO A 78 9.10 10.10 6.11
CA PRO A 78 8.17 10.25 4.99
C PRO A 78 7.76 8.94 4.32
N LYS A 79 8.30 7.81 4.74
CA LYS A 79 7.87 6.50 4.26
C LYS A 79 6.71 5.95 5.08
N GLN A 80 6.22 6.67 6.06
CA GLN A 80 5.19 6.18 6.95
C GLN A 80 3.96 7.08 6.98
N ILE A 81 2.79 6.45 7.17
CA ILE A 81 1.57 7.16 7.49
C ILE A 81 1.12 6.68 8.86
N VAL A 82 0.70 7.60 9.70
CA VAL A 82 0.21 7.29 11.04
C VAL A 82 -1.24 7.72 11.14
N ILE A 83 -2.10 6.80 11.58
CA ILE A 83 -3.49 7.07 11.88
C ILE A 83 -3.64 6.98 13.39
N PRO A 84 -3.75 8.09 14.10
CA PRO A 84 -4.01 8.03 15.54
C PRO A 84 -5.42 7.51 15.78
N VAL A 85 -5.57 6.60 16.73
CA VAL A 85 -6.88 6.06 17.07
C VAL A 85 -7.01 5.97 18.56
N ARG A 86 -8.24 5.93 19.04
CA ARG A 86 -8.49 5.83 20.46
C ARG A 86 -9.80 5.11 20.69
N GLY A 87 -9.77 4.14 21.58
CA GLY A 87 -11.01 3.51 22.03
C GLY A 87 -11.75 2.76 20.93
N LEU A 88 -11.02 2.07 20.06
CA LEU A 88 -11.68 1.31 19.01
C LEU A 88 -12.49 0.18 19.64
N ALA A 89 -13.76 0.11 19.28
CA ALA A 89 -14.62 -0.99 19.70
C ALA A 89 -14.16 -2.30 19.06
N PRO A 90 -14.43 -3.45 19.71
CA PRO A 90 -14.15 -4.73 19.09
C PRO A 90 -14.86 -4.85 17.75
N GLY A 91 -14.20 -5.46 16.80
CA GLY A 91 -14.76 -5.65 15.47
C GLY A 91 -13.71 -5.58 14.38
N ARG A 92 -14.18 -5.62 13.14
CA ARG A 92 -13.31 -5.56 11.97
C ARG A 92 -13.17 -4.15 11.48
N TYR A 93 -11.96 -3.81 11.07
CA TYR A 93 -11.63 -2.49 10.55
C TYR A 93 -10.91 -2.64 9.22
N LYS A 94 -11.05 -1.61 8.40
CA LYS A 94 -10.41 -1.56 7.09
C LYS A 94 -9.65 -0.26 6.97
N VAL A 95 -8.43 -0.35 6.51
CA VAL A 95 -7.60 0.81 6.21
C VAL A 95 -7.61 1.01 4.69
N ASP A 96 -8.01 2.19 4.25
CA ASP A 96 -7.89 2.59 2.86
C ASP A 96 -6.77 3.60 2.76
N TRP A 97 -5.88 3.45 1.80
CA TRP A 97 -4.80 4.40 1.61
C TRP A 97 -4.66 4.81 0.15
N LYS A 98 -4.28 6.06 -0.05
CA LYS A 98 -3.96 6.62 -1.35
C LYS A 98 -2.72 7.45 -1.16
N VAL A 99 -1.70 7.18 -1.94
CA VAL A 99 -0.41 7.85 -1.77
C VAL A 99 0.18 8.25 -3.12
N LEU A 100 0.97 9.31 -3.07
CA LEU A 100 1.77 9.76 -4.19
C LEU A 100 3.22 9.66 -3.74
N SER A 101 4.03 8.88 -4.42
CA SER A 101 5.45 8.78 -4.10
C SER A 101 6.20 10.01 -4.62
N VAL A 102 7.37 10.26 -4.08
CA VAL A 102 8.18 11.40 -4.50
C VAL A 102 8.60 11.31 -5.96
N ASP A 103 8.53 10.13 -6.57
CA ASP A 103 8.79 9.97 -8.00
C ASP A 103 7.52 10.15 -8.85
N THR A 104 6.45 10.71 -8.26
CA THR A 104 5.20 11.11 -8.90
C THR A 104 4.29 9.97 -9.36
N HIS A 105 4.38 8.81 -8.74
CA HIS A 105 3.45 7.71 -9.02
C HIS A 105 2.42 7.56 -7.93
N ARG A 106 1.16 7.39 -8.34
CA ARG A 106 0.06 7.19 -7.40
C ARG A 106 -0.20 5.72 -7.23
N THR A 107 -0.39 5.31 -5.99
CA THR A 107 -0.84 3.96 -5.69
C THR A 107 -1.92 4.04 -4.62
N GLU A 108 -2.77 3.03 -4.57
CA GLU A 108 -3.81 2.95 -3.56
C GLU A 108 -4.06 1.49 -3.21
N GLY A 109 -4.59 1.27 -2.06
CA GLY A 109 -4.91 -0.08 -1.60
C GLY A 109 -5.67 -0.06 -0.30
N ASN A 110 -5.91 -1.25 0.21
CA ASN A 110 -6.58 -1.41 1.48
C ASN A 110 -6.15 -2.71 2.14
N PHE A 111 -6.38 -2.79 3.43
CA PHE A 111 -6.21 -4.03 4.19
C PHE A 111 -7.09 -3.96 5.43
N GLY A 112 -7.27 -5.09 6.07
CA GLY A 112 -8.09 -5.19 7.25
C GLY A 112 -7.33 -5.75 8.43
N PHE A 113 -7.87 -5.49 9.62
CA PHE A 113 -7.45 -6.12 10.86
C PHE A 113 -8.66 -6.18 11.79
N GLU A 114 -8.53 -6.92 12.85
CA GLU A 114 -9.61 -7.09 13.81
C GLU A 114 -9.16 -6.65 15.19
N VAL A 115 -10.05 -5.96 15.92
CA VAL A 115 -9.84 -5.62 17.32
C VAL A 115 -10.69 -6.60 18.14
N LYS A 116 -10.03 -7.33 19.03
CA LYS A 116 -10.72 -8.31 19.86
C LYS A 116 -11.38 -7.65 21.06
N PRO A 117 -12.41 -8.28 21.60
CA PRO A 117 -13.10 -7.81 22.80
C PRO A 117 -12.19 -7.68 24.01
#